data_7d820d218b3369956fcbe393cf647d4f
#
_entry.id   7d820d218b3369956fcbe393cf647d4f
#
_cell.length_a   1.000
_cell.length_b   1.000
_cell.length_c   1.000
_cell.angle_alpha   90.00
_cell.angle_beta   90.00
_cell.angle_gamma   90.00
#
_symmetry.space_group_name_H-M   'P 1'
#
loop_
_entity.id
_entity.type
_entity.pdbx_description
1 polymer ?
#
loop_
_entity_poly.entity_id
_entity_poly.type
_entity_poly.pdbx_seq_one_letter_code
_entity_poly.pdbx_strand_id
1 'polypeptide(L)'
;MTSAEGRQVTVRYARPGDVLGIAVLVGGPADVGVQAVRASALFRISARTLTAAAHRDPRVAWALAEELNRRLYGTLEQIAVNAFGSVRQRVAVHLLDLASSQQGARDCLVARVTQQELADAVGSVREVVARVLRDFRQAGVVTTAADAVVIVDAARLYAESGRS
;
A
#
# COMPACT_ATOMS: atom_id res chain seq x y z
N MET A 1 3.46 -3.90 -10.58
CA MET A 1 3.58 -3.61 -12.04
C MET A 1 5.05 -3.51 -12.37
N THR A 2 5.43 -3.98 -13.54
CA THR A 2 6.84 -3.97 -13.99
C THR A 2 6.93 -3.09 -15.24
N SER A 3 7.92 -2.15 -15.28
CA SER A 3 8.16 -1.33 -16.46
C SER A 3 8.85 -2.16 -17.57
N ALA A 4 8.92 -1.60 -18.79
CA ALA A 4 9.64 -2.22 -19.91
C ALA A 4 11.12 -2.45 -19.61
N GLU A 5 11.74 -1.63 -18.74
CA GLU A 5 13.12 -1.75 -18.28
C GLU A 5 13.28 -2.68 -17.05
N GLY A 6 12.23 -3.42 -16.67
CA GLY A 6 12.26 -4.37 -15.57
C GLY A 6 12.12 -3.76 -14.16
N ARG A 7 11.89 -2.44 -14.05
CA ARG A 7 11.67 -1.80 -12.75
C ARG A 7 10.28 -2.16 -12.21
N GLN A 8 10.23 -2.57 -10.96
CA GLN A 8 8.98 -2.92 -10.28
C GLN A 8 8.46 -1.75 -9.45
N VAL A 9 7.15 -1.49 -9.55
CA VAL A 9 6.44 -0.52 -8.74
C VAL A 9 5.37 -1.24 -7.94
N THR A 10 5.40 -1.08 -6.62
CA THR A 10 4.33 -1.55 -5.74
C THR A 10 3.13 -0.62 -5.87
N VAL A 11 2.05 -1.14 -6.43
CA VAL A 11 0.81 -0.35 -6.61
C VAL A 11 0.01 -0.31 -5.30
N ARG A 12 -0.01 -1.41 -4.54
CA ARG A 12 -0.81 -1.54 -3.33
C ARG A 12 -0.34 -2.70 -2.46
N TYR A 13 -0.48 -2.54 -1.16
CA TYR A 13 -0.40 -3.63 -0.20
C TYR A 13 -1.80 -4.17 0.11
N ALA A 14 -1.98 -5.47 -0.01
CA ALA A 14 -3.23 -6.14 0.35
C ALA A 14 -3.23 -6.52 1.83
N ARG A 15 -4.38 -6.40 2.48
CA ARG A 15 -4.62 -6.69 3.90
C ARG A 15 -5.53 -7.90 4.06
N PRO A 16 -5.59 -8.51 5.26
CA PRO A 16 -6.60 -9.51 5.55
C PRO A 16 -8.02 -8.99 5.28
N GLY A 17 -8.80 -9.76 4.53
CA GLY A 17 -10.15 -9.38 4.09
C GLY A 17 -10.20 -8.71 2.72
N ASP A 18 -9.06 -8.29 2.14
CA ASP A 18 -9.03 -7.73 0.79
C ASP A 18 -9.32 -8.80 -0.27
N VAL A 19 -10.10 -8.42 -1.27
CA VAL A 19 -10.35 -9.24 -2.46
C VAL A 19 -9.33 -8.89 -3.54
N LEU A 20 -8.59 -9.84 -4.07
CA LEU A 20 -7.64 -9.63 -5.17
C LEU A 20 -8.30 -10.02 -6.51
N GLY A 21 -7.96 -9.33 -7.59
CA GLY A 21 -8.37 -9.69 -8.95
C GLY A 21 -9.76 -9.21 -9.37
N ILE A 22 -10.46 -8.34 -8.62
CA ILE A 22 -11.80 -7.85 -9.02
C ILE A 22 -11.76 -7.14 -10.38
N ALA A 23 -10.74 -6.32 -10.62
CA ALA A 23 -10.61 -5.59 -11.89
C ALA A 23 -10.46 -6.54 -13.09
N VAL A 24 -9.76 -7.66 -12.90
CA VAL A 24 -9.59 -8.69 -13.93
C VAL A 24 -10.91 -9.41 -14.24
N LEU A 25 -11.79 -9.51 -13.27
CA LEU A 25 -13.10 -10.13 -13.44
C LEU A 25 -13.98 -9.40 -14.48
N VAL A 26 -13.88 -8.07 -14.49
CA VAL A 26 -14.73 -7.19 -15.32
C VAL A 26 -13.97 -6.64 -16.52
N GLY A 27 -12.72 -6.25 -16.34
CA GLY A 27 -11.90 -5.55 -17.33
C GLY A 27 -10.97 -6.44 -18.17
N GLY A 28 -10.92 -7.74 -17.87
CA GLY A 28 -9.99 -8.66 -18.54
C GLY A 28 -8.58 -8.65 -17.92
N PRO A 29 -7.59 -9.28 -18.57
CA PRO A 29 -6.24 -9.44 -18.04
C PRO A 29 -5.58 -8.09 -17.69
N ALA A 30 -4.92 -8.03 -16.55
CA ALA A 30 -4.15 -6.88 -16.12
C ALA A 30 -2.68 -7.29 -15.93
N ASP A 31 -1.76 -6.43 -16.34
CA ASP A 31 -0.31 -6.65 -16.20
C ASP A 31 0.14 -6.26 -14.78
N VAL A 32 -0.34 -7.04 -13.80
CA VAL A 32 0.00 -6.89 -12.39
C VAL A 32 0.36 -8.25 -11.80
N GLY A 33 1.52 -8.32 -11.14
CA GLY A 33 1.93 -9.45 -10.31
C GLY A 33 1.42 -9.28 -8.87
N VAL A 34 1.24 -10.41 -8.19
CA VAL A 34 0.96 -10.45 -6.75
C VAL A 34 2.08 -11.23 -6.08
N GLN A 35 2.70 -10.61 -5.08
CA GLN A 35 3.79 -11.22 -4.31
C GLN A 35 3.43 -11.23 -2.83
N ALA A 36 3.57 -12.39 -2.18
CA ALA A 36 3.41 -12.49 -0.74
C ALA A 36 4.65 -11.89 -0.03
N VAL A 37 4.44 -10.86 0.77
CA VAL A 37 5.47 -10.21 1.59
C VAL A 37 5.74 -11.03 2.88
N ARG A 38 4.75 -11.83 3.30
CA ARG A 38 4.81 -12.75 4.45
C ARG A 38 3.97 -13.99 4.19
N ALA A 39 4.11 -15.02 5.01
CA ALA A 39 3.24 -16.19 4.96
C ALA A 39 1.77 -15.76 5.04
N SER A 40 0.97 -16.16 4.05
CA SER A 40 -0.41 -15.70 3.88
C SER A 40 -1.30 -16.88 3.47
N ALA A 41 -2.52 -16.91 4.00
CA ALA A 41 -3.56 -17.82 3.55
C ALA A 41 -4.49 -17.07 2.59
N LEU A 42 -4.81 -17.70 1.45
CA LEU A 42 -5.67 -17.13 0.43
C LEU A 42 -6.87 -18.04 0.19
N PHE A 43 -8.06 -17.45 0.15
CA PHE A 43 -9.27 -18.14 -0.29
C PHE A 43 -9.53 -17.84 -1.76
N ARG A 44 -9.63 -18.89 -2.59
CA ARG A 44 -9.84 -18.73 -4.04
C ARG A 44 -11.33 -18.82 -4.37
N ILE A 45 -11.85 -17.78 -5.01
CA ILE A 45 -13.20 -17.77 -5.59
C ILE A 45 -13.06 -17.77 -7.12
N SER A 46 -13.80 -18.67 -7.81
CA SER A 46 -13.77 -18.66 -9.28
C SER A 46 -14.49 -17.43 -9.83
N ALA A 47 -14.00 -16.88 -10.96
CA ALA A 47 -14.69 -15.79 -11.66
C ALA A 47 -16.14 -16.13 -11.95
N ARG A 48 -16.41 -17.34 -12.43
CA ARG A 48 -17.76 -17.85 -12.72
C ARG A 48 -18.67 -17.81 -11.48
N THR A 49 -18.18 -18.26 -10.33
CA THR A 49 -18.94 -18.26 -9.07
C THR A 49 -19.28 -16.85 -8.63
N LEU A 50 -18.31 -15.94 -8.67
CA LEU A 50 -18.50 -14.55 -8.25
C LEU A 50 -19.45 -13.80 -9.20
N THR A 51 -19.29 -13.98 -10.51
CA THR A 51 -20.19 -13.41 -11.52
C THR A 51 -21.62 -13.92 -11.35
N ALA A 52 -21.82 -15.24 -11.17
CA ALA A 52 -23.13 -15.82 -10.94
C ALA A 52 -23.78 -15.30 -9.65
N ALA A 53 -23.00 -15.09 -8.60
CA ALA A 53 -23.49 -14.51 -7.35
C ALA A 53 -23.92 -13.05 -7.54
N ALA A 54 -23.12 -12.24 -8.26
CA ALA A 54 -23.43 -10.84 -8.55
C ALA A 54 -24.69 -10.67 -9.41
N HIS A 55 -24.94 -11.57 -10.37
CA HIS A 55 -26.18 -11.56 -11.16
C HIS A 55 -27.41 -11.98 -10.34
N ARG A 56 -27.23 -12.87 -9.39
CA ARG A 56 -28.35 -13.40 -8.57
C ARG A 56 -28.70 -12.44 -7.41
N ASP A 57 -27.73 -11.76 -6.84
CA ASP A 57 -27.91 -10.84 -5.71
C ASP A 57 -27.24 -9.49 -6.00
N PRO A 58 -28.02 -8.43 -6.25
CA PRO A 58 -27.51 -7.10 -6.53
C PRO A 58 -26.61 -6.53 -5.41
N ARG A 59 -26.76 -6.99 -4.15
CA ARG A 59 -25.91 -6.57 -3.04
C ARG A 59 -24.46 -7.00 -3.24
N VAL A 60 -24.24 -8.16 -3.87
CA VAL A 60 -22.89 -8.63 -4.21
C VAL A 60 -22.27 -7.72 -5.28
N ALA A 61 -23.03 -7.38 -6.33
CA ALA A 61 -22.56 -6.45 -7.36
C ALA A 61 -22.25 -5.08 -6.77
N TRP A 62 -23.10 -4.58 -5.89
CA TRP A 62 -22.90 -3.29 -5.21
C TRP A 62 -21.64 -3.29 -4.34
N ALA A 63 -21.42 -4.32 -3.53
CA ALA A 63 -20.22 -4.47 -2.71
C ALA A 63 -18.92 -4.51 -3.55
N LEU A 64 -18.95 -5.16 -4.72
CA LEU A 64 -17.83 -5.14 -5.66
C LEU A 64 -17.60 -3.75 -6.24
N ALA A 65 -18.66 -3.00 -6.56
CA ALA A 65 -18.57 -1.64 -7.05
C ALA A 65 -17.98 -0.69 -5.97
N GLU A 66 -18.42 -0.80 -4.72
CA GLU A 66 -17.88 -0.03 -3.59
C GLU A 66 -16.38 -0.32 -3.38
N GLU A 67 -16.00 -1.58 -3.46
CA GLU A 67 -14.59 -1.98 -3.36
C GLU A 67 -13.75 -1.42 -4.51
N LEU A 68 -14.25 -1.47 -5.75
CA LEU A 68 -13.57 -0.86 -6.90
C LEU A 68 -13.46 0.65 -6.78
N ASN A 69 -14.51 1.32 -6.32
CA ASN A 69 -14.52 2.76 -6.10
C ASN A 69 -13.50 3.16 -5.03
N ARG A 70 -13.45 2.48 -3.89
CA ARG A 70 -12.46 2.71 -2.84
C ARG A 70 -11.02 2.55 -3.37
N ARG A 71 -10.77 1.57 -4.23
CA ARG A 71 -9.46 1.37 -4.88
C ARG A 71 -9.12 2.49 -5.84
N LEU A 72 -10.08 2.92 -6.63
CA LEU A 72 -9.91 4.01 -7.58
C LEU A 72 -9.47 5.28 -6.84
N TYR A 73 -10.20 5.68 -5.80
CA TYR A 73 -9.85 6.88 -5.02
C TYR A 73 -8.49 6.73 -4.34
N GLY A 74 -8.19 5.60 -3.73
CA GLY A 74 -6.87 5.35 -3.15
C GLY A 74 -5.73 5.43 -4.17
N THR A 75 -5.97 4.98 -5.41
CA THR A 75 -4.99 5.11 -6.50
C THR A 75 -4.83 6.56 -6.95
N LEU A 76 -5.91 7.32 -7.05
CA LEU A 76 -5.87 8.75 -7.39
C LEU A 76 -5.13 9.57 -6.34
N GLU A 77 -5.36 9.30 -5.05
CA GLU A 77 -4.60 9.91 -3.94
C GLU A 77 -3.11 9.58 -4.05
N GLN A 78 -2.77 8.33 -4.33
CA GLN A 78 -1.37 7.91 -4.49
C GLN A 78 -0.71 8.60 -5.69
N ILE A 79 -1.43 8.75 -6.81
CA ILE A 79 -0.96 9.50 -7.99
C ILE A 79 -0.72 10.96 -7.60
N ALA A 80 -1.66 11.59 -6.90
CA ALA A 80 -1.53 12.98 -6.46
C ALA A 80 -0.32 13.17 -5.54
N VAL A 81 -0.13 12.29 -4.56
CA VAL A 81 1.04 12.33 -3.67
C VAL A 81 2.35 12.11 -4.43
N ASN A 82 2.37 11.20 -5.40
CA ASN A 82 3.57 10.94 -6.20
C ASN A 82 3.89 12.11 -7.16
N ALA A 83 2.87 12.77 -7.70
CA ALA A 83 3.04 13.87 -8.65
C ALA A 83 3.38 15.21 -7.98
N PHE A 84 2.75 15.50 -6.85
CA PHE A 84 2.82 16.81 -6.19
C PHE A 84 3.42 16.77 -4.79
N GLY A 85 3.49 15.60 -4.17
CA GLY A 85 3.98 15.44 -2.81
C GLY A 85 5.50 15.58 -2.71
N SER A 86 5.96 16.18 -1.64
CA SER A 86 7.38 16.18 -1.26
C SER A 86 7.87 14.76 -0.97
N VAL A 87 9.18 14.53 -1.02
CA VAL A 87 9.78 13.24 -0.62
C VAL A 87 9.36 12.87 0.81
N ARG A 88 9.23 13.87 1.71
CA ARG A 88 8.77 13.68 3.08
C ARG A 88 7.37 13.10 3.14
N GLN A 89 6.43 13.65 2.36
CA GLN A 89 5.05 13.14 2.25
C GLN A 89 5.01 11.73 1.69
N ARG A 90 5.75 11.47 0.59
CA ARG A 90 5.81 10.13 -0.02
C ARG A 90 6.37 9.08 0.95
N VAL A 91 7.40 9.42 1.73
CA VAL A 91 7.95 8.55 2.78
C VAL A 91 6.90 8.26 3.85
N ALA A 92 6.19 9.29 4.34
CA ALA A 92 5.14 9.10 5.35
C ALA A 92 4.02 8.18 4.86
N VAL A 93 3.52 8.42 3.64
CA VAL A 93 2.49 7.57 3.00
C VAL A 93 2.96 6.12 2.91
N HIS A 94 4.16 5.90 2.36
CA HIS A 94 4.68 4.55 2.15
C HIS A 94 4.89 3.78 3.46
N LEU A 95 5.38 4.44 4.51
CA LEU A 95 5.53 3.85 5.83
C LEU A 95 4.19 3.44 6.44
N LEU A 96 3.17 4.29 6.34
CA LEU A 96 1.82 3.98 6.83
C LEU A 96 1.19 2.80 6.08
N ASP A 97 1.28 2.80 4.76
CA ASP A 97 0.72 1.74 3.92
C ASP A 97 1.42 0.40 4.20
N LEU A 98 2.74 0.41 4.29
CA LEU A 98 3.53 -0.79 4.57
C LEU A 98 3.25 -1.32 5.98
N ALA A 99 3.29 -0.45 7.00
CA ALA A 99 3.02 -0.85 8.39
C ALA A 99 1.62 -1.42 8.54
N SER A 100 0.60 -0.81 7.92
CA SER A 100 -0.77 -1.30 7.99
C SER A 100 -0.97 -2.63 7.23
N SER A 101 -0.20 -2.89 6.17
CA SER A 101 -0.24 -4.18 5.46
C SER A 101 0.47 -5.30 6.23
N GLN A 102 1.44 -4.93 7.07
CA GLN A 102 2.25 -5.85 7.86
C GLN A 102 1.75 -6.00 9.30
N GLN A 103 0.71 -5.27 9.69
CA GLN A 103 0.16 -5.31 11.04
C GLN A 103 -0.29 -6.73 11.39
N GLY A 104 0.34 -7.31 12.40
CA GLY A 104 -0.07 -8.56 13.06
C GLY A 104 -0.92 -8.23 14.29
N ALA A 105 -1.20 -9.24 15.13
CA ALA A 105 -1.95 -9.09 16.38
C ALA A 105 -1.23 -8.26 17.49
N ARG A 106 -0.20 -7.50 17.16
CA ARG A 106 0.55 -6.64 18.09
C ARG A 106 0.19 -5.18 17.83
N ASP A 107 0.05 -4.41 18.89
CA ASP A 107 -0.33 -2.98 18.87
C ASP A 107 0.71 -2.02 18.23
N CYS A 108 1.84 -2.53 17.75
CA CYS A 108 2.89 -1.70 17.16
C CYS A 108 2.80 -1.68 15.63
N LEU A 109 2.72 -0.50 15.04
CA LEU A 109 2.82 -0.28 13.60
C LEU A 109 4.30 -0.33 13.19
N VAL A 110 4.69 -1.40 12.51
CA VAL A 110 6.07 -1.62 12.03
C VAL A 110 6.09 -1.77 10.52
N ALA A 111 6.82 -0.91 9.86
CA ALA A 111 7.15 -1.03 8.44
C ALA A 111 8.50 -1.75 8.30
N ARG A 112 8.52 -3.01 7.87
CA ARG A 112 9.76 -3.75 7.56
C ARG A 112 10.23 -3.33 6.17
N VAL A 113 11.23 -2.49 6.15
CA VAL A 113 11.79 -1.90 4.94
C VAL A 113 13.16 -1.32 5.25
N THR A 114 14.11 -1.54 4.36
CA THR A 114 15.41 -0.85 4.40
C THR A 114 15.31 0.56 3.84
N GLN A 115 16.29 1.41 4.15
CA GLN A 115 16.32 2.77 3.59
C GLN A 115 16.48 2.78 2.07
N GLN A 116 17.14 1.78 1.48
CA GLN A 116 17.28 1.67 0.03
C GLN A 116 15.95 1.30 -0.62
N GLU A 117 15.27 0.26 -0.13
CA GLU A 117 13.95 -0.13 -0.64
C GLU A 117 12.94 1.01 -0.52
N LEU A 118 13.00 1.77 0.59
CA LEU A 118 12.14 2.93 0.79
C LEU A 118 12.47 4.05 -0.22
N ALA A 119 13.75 4.28 -0.52
CA ALA A 119 14.18 5.26 -1.51
C ALA A 119 13.70 4.88 -2.92
N ASP A 120 13.86 3.62 -3.29
CA ASP A 120 13.39 3.08 -4.57
C ASP A 120 11.86 3.19 -4.69
N ALA A 121 11.13 2.87 -3.61
CA ALA A 121 9.68 2.92 -3.58
C ALA A 121 9.10 4.34 -3.70
N VAL A 122 9.77 5.34 -3.11
CA VAL A 122 9.34 6.74 -3.17
C VAL A 122 9.96 7.55 -4.32
N GLY A 123 10.74 6.90 -5.19
CA GLY A 123 11.39 7.57 -6.33
C GLY A 123 12.38 8.64 -5.90
N SER A 124 13.26 8.32 -4.93
CA SER A 124 14.27 9.24 -4.39
C SER A 124 15.60 8.51 -4.20
N VAL A 125 16.59 9.20 -3.64
CA VAL A 125 17.89 8.62 -3.30
C VAL A 125 17.98 8.37 -1.79
N ARG A 126 18.77 7.35 -1.43
CA ARG A 126 18.92 6.87 -0.04
C ARG A 126 19.26 7.98 0.95
N GLU A 127 20.14 8.93 0.55
CA GLU A 127 20.59 10.03 1.39
C GLU A 127 19.45 10.98 1.78
N VAL A 128 18.54 11.27 0.84
CA VAL A 128 17.35 12.11 1.07
C VAL A 128 16.39 11.41 2.01
N VAL A 129 16.12 10.12 1.78
CA VAL A 129 15.27 9.31 2.67
C VAL A 129 15.87 9.20 4.07
N ALA A 130 17.17 8.97 4.18
CA ALA A 130 17.87 8.93 5.47
C ALA A 130 17.72 10.25 6.26
N ARG A 131 17.75 11.39 5.56
CA ARG A 131 17.49 12.71 6.16
C ARG A 131 16.06 12.81 6.67
N VAL A 132 15.08 12.47 5.86
CA VAL A 132 13.64 12.48 6.24
C VAL A 132 13.39 11.57 7.45
N LEU A 133 13.95 10.37 7.46
CA LEU A 133 13.82 9.45 8.60
C LEU A 133 14.50 9.99 9.87
N ARG A 134 15.62 10.69 9.74
CA ARG A 134 16.27 11.36 10.84
C ARG A 134 15.37 12.45 11.44
N ASP A 135 14.75 13.27 10.60
CA ASP A 135 13.84 14.33 11.03
C ASP A 135 12.60 13.74 11.75
N PHE A 136 12.00 12.68 11.20
CA PHE A 136 10.90 11.97 11.86
C PHE A 136 11.30 11.35 13.19
N ARG A 137 12.52 10.83 13.29
CA ARG A 137 13.05 10.28 14.55
C ARG A 137 13.29 11.37 15.58
N GLN A 138 13.87 12.52 15.21
CA GLN A 138 14.07 13.67 16.09
C GLN A 138 12.75 14.25 16.58
N ALA A 139 11.71 14.22 15.74
CA ALA A 139 10.35 14.63 16.09
C ALA A 139 9.59 13.58 16.94
N GLY A 140 10.21 12.42 17.23
CA GLY A 140 9.57 11.34 17.98
C GLY A 140 8.45 10.61 17.24
N VAL A 141 8.36 10.78 15.90
CA VAL A 141 7.30 10.18 15.07
C VAL A 141 7.60 8.72 14.76
N VAL A 142 8.88 8.40 14.56
CA VAL A 142 9.33 7.03 14.27
C VAL A 142 10.59 6.68 15.05
N THR A 143 10.86 5.37 15.17
CA THR A 143 12.21 4.85 15.48
C THR A 143 12.66 3.95 14.34
N THR A 144 13.98 3.83 14.13
CA THR A 144 14.56 3.10 12.99
C THR A 144 15.46 1.98 13.47
N ALA A 145 15.32 0.80 12.85
CA ALA A 145 16.26 -0.33 12.92
C ALA A 145 16.93 -0.52 11.54
N ALA A 146 17.77 -1.54 11.40
CA ALA A 146 18.48 -1.80 10.15
C ALA A 146 17.54 -2.08 8.97
N ASP A 147 16.47 -2.83 9.23
CA ASP A 147 15.51 -3.37 8.24
C ASP A 147 14.06 -3.03 8.60
N ALA A 148 13.83 -2.08 9.51
CA ALA A 148 12.50 -1.72 9.95
C ALA A 148 12.40 -0.27 10.43
N VAL A 149 11.22 0.31 10.26
CA VAL A 149 10.81 1.58 10.84
C VAL A 149 9.59 1.32 11.72
N VAL A 150 9.71 1.61 13.02
CA VAL A 150 8.59 1.52 13.97
C VAL A 150 7.92 2.87 14.04
N ILE A 151 6.63 2.92 13.79
CA ILE A 151 5.80 4.13 13.88
C ILE A 151 5.39 4.30 15.34
N VAL A 152 5.89 5.35 15.98
CA VAL A 152 5.63 5.69 17.39
C VAL A 152 4.37 6.54 17.50
N ASP A 153 4.20 7.51 16.59
CA ASP A 153 3.06 8.40 16.54
C ASP A 153 2.43 8.36 15.14
N ALA A 154 1.43 7.49 14.99
CA ALA A 154 0.73 7.29 13.73
C ALA A 154 -0.09 8.52 13.32
N ALA A 155 -0.65 9.26 14.27
CA ALA A 155 -1.45 10.45 13.97
C ALA A 155 -0.60 11.57 13.39
N ARG A 156 0.58 11.81 13.97
CA ARG A 156 1.52 12.79 13.43
C ARG A 156 2.10 12.35 12.09
N LEU A 157 2.43 11.06 11.91
CA LEU A 157 2.90 10.55 10.62
C LEU A 157 1.81 10.66 9.55
N TYR A 158 0.53 10.46 9.92
CA TYR A 158 -0.60 10.67 9.02
C TYR A 158 -0.73 12.15 8.60
N ALA A 159 -0.60 13.09 9.53
CA ALA A 159 -0.58 14.51 9.20
C ALA A 159 0.56 14.87 8.23
N GLU A 160 1.75 14.27 8.41
CA GLU A 160 2.90 14.45 7.50
C GLU A 160 2.65 13.87 6.10
N SER A 161 1.72 12.94 5.95
CA SER A 161 1.37 12.35 4.65
C SER A 161 0.59 13.28 3.73
N GLY A 162 -0.02 14.35 4.28
CA GLY A 162 -0.89 15.26 3.54
C GLY A 162 -2.22 14.63 3.11
N ARG A 163 -2.58 13.47 3.67
CA ARG A 163 -3.91 12.86 3.49
C ARG A 163 -4.91 13.58 4.40
N SER A 164 -6.06 13.90 3.84
CA SER A 164 -7.20 14.55 4.52
C SER A 164 -8.22 13.52 4.98
#